data_d5d7111624945d62ff72245f66395b9d
#
_entry.id   d5d7111624945d62ff72245f66395b9d
#
_cell.length_a   1.000
_cell.length_b   1.000
_cell.length_c   1.000
_cell.angle_alpha   90.00
_cell.angle_beta   90.00
_cell.angle_gamma   90.00
#
_symmetry.space_group_name_H-M   'P 1'
#
loop_
_entity.id
_entity.type
_entity.pdbx_description
1 polymer ?
#
loop_
_entity_poly.entity_id
_entity_poly.type
_entity_poly.pdbx_seq_one_letter_code
_entity_poly.pdbx_strand_id
1 'polypeptide(L)'
;ELIDLGILPQNIWAFEANTQAYKKALLTFCEGEHPQPRILRQNIETFFQQTPKKFDIVYIDACGSIPSGQHALRCVSGLCKNNRLCSPGVVITNFAIPDENNDSVDDYYELVSQYLFFKKYPYEEVKFESNKIENKNYNIILDDVKKRFELYYGEFISAVLRDIPAVIVPLERIAKNSYISQLFDLSNIDQHSNAEYFEMAKGNS
;
A
#
# COMPACT_ATOMS: atom_id res chain seq x y z
N GLU A 1 15.13 -4.11 -21.52
CA GLU A 1 15.78 -3.63 -20.27
C GLU A 1 15.92 -4.74 -19.21
N LEU A 2 14.84 -5.38 -18.68
CA LEU A 2 14.96 -6.44 -17.65
C LEU A 2 15.75 -7.65 -18.14
N ILE A 3 15.56 -8.04 -19.39
CA ILE A 3 16.27 -9.15 -20.03
C ILE A 3 17.74 -8.78 -20.24
N ASP A 4 18.04 -7.57 -20.65
CA ASP A 4 19.40 -7.05 -20.82
C ASP A 4 20.18 -7.02 -19.49
N LEU A 5 19.44 -6.90 -18.36
CA LEU A 5 19.97 -7.02 -17.00
C LEU A 5 20.15 -8.48 -16.54
N GLY A 6 19.87 -9.46 -17.42
CA GLY A 6 20.07 -10.88 -17.14
C GLY A 6 18.87 -11.61 -16.54
N ILE A 7 17.70 -10.96 -16.45
CA ILE A 7 16.49 -11.64 -16.00
C ILE A 7 15.97 -12.54 -17.14
N LEU A 8 15.82 -13.83 -16.85
CA LEU A 8 15.32 -14.78 -17.83
C LEU A 8 13.85 -14.47 -18.17
N PRO A 9 13.49 -14.42 -19.47
CA PRO A 9 12.13 -14.04 -19.91
C PRO A 9 11.02 -14.84 -19.25
N GLN A 10 11.20 -16.15 -19.05
CA GLN A 10 10.24 -17.02 -18.38
C GLN A 10 9.99 -16.68 -16.90
N ASN A 11 10.85 -15.89 -16.27
CA ASN A 11 10.70 -15.41 -14.90
C ASN A 11 9.98 -14.06 -14.81
N ILE A 12 9.67 -13.44 -15.95
CA ILE A 12 8.94 -12.19 -16.01
C ILE A 12 7.43 -12.48 -16.06
N TRP A 13 6.70 -11.83 -15.17
CA TRP A 13 5.25 -11.94 -15.07
C TRP A 13 4.66 -10.54 -15.19
N ALA A 14 3.73 -10.34 -16.11
CA ALA A 14 2.99 -9.10 -16.30
C ALA A 14 1.50 -9.32 -16.03
N PHE A 15 0.84 -8.33 -15.49
CA PHE A 15 -0.57 -8.37 -15.16
C PHE A 15 -1.29 -7.18 -15.76
N GLU A 16 -2.39 -7.44 -16.46
CA GLU A 16 -3.23 -6.41 -17.03
C GLU A 16 -4.70 -6.83 -16.89
N ALA A 17 -5.46 -6.04 -16.15
CA ALA A 17 -6.88 -6.33 -15.91
C ALA A 17 -7.77 -5.85 -17.07
N ASN A 18 -7.38 -4.76 -17.76
CA ASN A 18 -8.13 -4.24 -18.89
C ASN A 18 -7.99 -5.13 -20.11
N THR A 19 -9.12 -5.58 -20.66
CA THR A 19 -9.15 -6.52 -21.79
C THR A 19 -8.50 -5.97 -23.07
N GLN A 20 -8.66 -4.69 -23.36
CA GLN A 20 -8.10 -4.08 -24.57
C GLN A 20 -6.61 -3.87 -24.43
N ALA A 21 -6.16 -3.34 -23.29
CA ALA A 21 -4.74 -3.19 -22.97
C ALA A 21 -4.02 -4.56 -22.96
N TYR A 22 -4.65 -5.58 -22.36
CA TYR A 22 -4.14 -6.96 -22.39
C TYR A 22 -3.94 -7.49 -23.83
N LYS A 23 -4.95 -7.33 -24.71
CA LYS A 23 -4.85 -7.77 -26.10
C LYS A 23 -3.71 -7.05 -26.83
N LYS A 24 -3.58 -5.74 -26.65
CA LYS A 24 -2.50 -4.95 -27.23
C LYS A 24 -1.12 -5.41 -26.72
N ALA A 25 -0.98 -5.59 -25.41
CA ALA A 25 0.25 -6.08 -24.80
C ALA A 25 0.62 -7.47 -25.34
N LEU A 26 -0.36 -8.39 -25.43
CA LEU A 26 -0.14 -9.74 -25.96
C LEU A 26 0.39 -9.72 -27.40
N LEU A 27 -0.18 -8.90 -28.28
CA LEU A 27 0.30 -8.75 -29.67
C LEU A 27 1.74 -8.24 -29.68
N THR A 28 2.04 -7.18 -28.94
CA THR A 28 3.40 -6.63 -28.84
C THR A 28 4.41 -7.69 -28.34
N PHE A 29 4.02 -8.55 -27.40
CA PHE A 29 4.89 -9.62 -26.91
C PHE A 29 5.08 -10.74 -27.93
N CYS A 30 4.03 -11.11 -28.67
CA CYS A 30 4.14 -12.14 -29.70
C CYS A 30 5.03 -11.70 -30.89
N GLU A 31 5.08 -10.41 -31.17
CA GLU A 31 5.90 -9.81 -32.23
C GLU A 31 7.33 -9.48 -31.77
N GLY A 32 7.59 -9.53 -30.47
CA GLY A 32 8.88 -9.20 -29.89
C GLY A 32 9.91 -10.31 -29.98
N GLU A 33 11.16 -9.96 -29.75
CA GLU A 33 12.31 -10.90 -29.80
C GLU A 33 12.25 -11.94 -28.66
N HIS A 34 11.49 -11.65 -27.59
CA HIS A 34 11.39 -12.48 -26.40
C HIS A 34 9.92 -12.80 -26.04
N PRO A 35 9.26 -13.75 -26.73
CA PRO A 35 7.84 -14.06 -26.52
C PRO A 35 7.54 -14.88 -25.25
N GLN A 36 8.53 -15.17 -24.42
CA GLN A 36 8.43 -16.05 -23.26
C GLN A 36 7.92 -15.41 -21.94
N PRO A 37 7.92 -14.08 -21.73
CA PRO A 37 7.30 -13.50 -20.54
C PRO A 37 5.82 -13.90 -20.43
N ARG A 38 5.34 -14.06 -19.20
CA ARG A 38 3.96 -14.45 -18.93
C ARG A 38 3.11 -13.21 -18.75
N ILE A 39 2.12 -13.02 -19.62
CA ILE A 39 1.11 -11.98 -19.46
C ILE A 39 -0.20 -12.63 -19.02
N LEU A 40 -0.75 -12.18 -17.90
CA LEU A 40 -1.99 -12.66 -17.35
C LEU A 40 -3.06 -11.56 -17.39
N ARG A 41 -4.25 -11.91 -17.94
CA ARG A 41 -5.43 -11.05 -17.86
C ARG A 41 -6.08 -11.23 -16.50
N GLN A 42 -5.50 -10.64 -15.48
CA GLN A 42 -5.96 -10.77 -14.10
C GLN A 42 -5.55 -9.55 -13.29
N ASN A 43 -6.37 -9.20 -12.30
CA ASN A 43 -5.98 -8.24 -11.29
C ASN A 43 -4.88 -8.86 -10.40
N ILE A 44 -3.80 -8.12 -10.20
CA ILE A 44 -2.65 -8.58 -9.41
C ILE A 44 -2.99 -8.83 -7.95
N GLU A 45 -3.93 -8.08 -7.35
CA GLU A 45 -4.41 -8.29 -5.99
C GLU A 45 -5.03 -9.70 -5.85
N THR A 46 -5.92 -10.06 -6.77
CA THR A 46 -6.54 -11.39 -6.82
C THR A 46 -5.49 -12.49 -7.04
N PHE A 47 -4.52 -12.22 -7.89
CA PHE A 47 -3.44 -13.17 -8.13
C PHE A 47 -2.62 -13.45 -6.87
N PHE A 48 -2.27 -12.43 -6.09
CA PHE A 48 -1.53 -12.62 -4.83
C PHE A 48 -2.31 -13.44 -3.80
N GLN A 49 -3.63 -13.40 -3.80
CA GLN A 49 -4.46 -14.24 -2.94
C GLN A 49 -4.41 -15.72 -3.33
N GLN A 50 -4.40 -15.99 -4.63
CA GLN A 50 -4.58 -17.34 -5.18
C GLN A 50 -3.28 -18.09 -5.46
N THR A 51 -2.19 -17.37 -5.75
CA THR A 51 -0.92 -18.00 -6.13
C THR A 51 -0.11 -18.45 -4.93
N PRO A 52 0.55 -19.63 -4.98
CA PRO A 52 1.57 -20.02 -4.00
C PRO A 52 2.94 -19.38 -4.30
N LYS A 53 3.11 -18.74 -5.45
CA LYS A 53 4.40 -18.19 -5.88
C LYS A 53 4.83 -16.99 -5.04
N LYS A 54 6.15 -16.88 -4.88
CA LYS A 54 6.82 -15.68 -4.34
C LYS A 54 7.62 -15.02 -5.44
N PHE A 55 7.82 -13.71 -5.29
CA PHE A 55 8.54 -12.87 -6.23
C PHE A 55 9.71 -12.20 -5.53
N ASP A 56 10.84 -12.11 -6.21
CA ASP A 56 12.03 -11.39 -5.72
C ASP A 56 11.85 -9.89 -5.93
N ILE A 57 11.24 -9.50 -7.04
CA ILE A 57 10.98 -8.11 -7.41
C ILE A 57 9.53 -7.98 -7.84
N VAL A 58 8.84 -7.00 -7.29
CA VAL A 58 7.47 -6.63 -7.70
C VAL A 58 7.45 -5.15 -8.05
N TYR A 59 7.13 -4.84 -9.31
CA TYR A 59 6.91 -3.48 -9.79
C TYR A 59 5.42 -3.21 -9.92
N ILE A 60 4.94 -2.18 -9.23
CA ILE A 60 3.54 -1.76 -9.24
C ILE A 60 3.48 -0.35 -9.84
N ASP A 61 3.01 -0.26 -11.07
CA ASP A 61 2.79 1.02 -11.74
C ASP A 61 1.47 1.63 -11.27
N ALA A 62 1.56 2.48 -10.27
CA ALA A 62 0.43 3.17 -9.67
C ALA A 62 0.25 4.52 -10.36
N CYS A 63 -0.54 4.57 -11.42
CA CYS A 63 -0.80 5.81 -12.16
C CYS A 63 -1.67 6.83 -11.42
N GLY A 64 -1.95 6.64 -10.14
CA GLY A 64 -2.79 7.51 -9.31
C GLY A 64 -2.09 8.03 -8.07
N SER A 65 -2.70 9.06 -7.46
CA SER A 65 -2.30 9.58 -6.15
C SER A 65 -2.93 8.75 -5.02
N ILE A 66 -2.37 8.79 -3.82
CA ILE A 66 -3.05 8.33 -2.61
C ILE A 66 -3.91 9.52 -2.09
N PRO A 67 -5.20 9.32 -1.75
CA PRO A 67 -5.96 8.07 -1.61
C PRO A 67 -6.70 7.63 -2.88
N SER A 68 -6.53 8.31 -4.00
CA SER A 68 -7.25 8.01 -5.23
C SER A 68 -6.99 6.56 -5.66
N GLY A 69 -8.08 5.79 -5.79
CA GLY A 69 -8.04 4.42 -6.29
C GLY A 69 -7.38 3.37 -5.39
N GLN A 70 -6.55 3.74 -4.44
CA GLN A 70 -5.84 2.89 -3.46
C GLN A 70 -5.26 1.57 -4.01
N HIS A 71 -5.17 1.43 -5.32
CA HIS A 71 -4.78 0.17 -5.97
C HIS A 71 -3.39 -0.30 -5.53
N ALA A 72 -2.40 0.60 -5.54
CA ALA A 72 -1.04 0.26 -5.12
C ALA A 72 -0.96 -0.16 -3.65
N LEU A 73 -1.70 0.51 -2.76
CA LEU A 73 -1.75 0.15 -1.34
C LEU A 73 -2.36 -1.23 -1.13
N ARG A 74 -3.45 -1.56 -1.86
CA ARG A 74 -4.07 -2.89 -1.81
C ARG A 74 -3.13 -3.96 -2.36
N CYS A 75 -2.39 -3.66 -3.44
CA CYS A 75 -1.38 -4.57 -3.99
C CYS A 75 -0.27 -4.86 -2.98
N VAL A 76 0.30 -3.82 -2.35
CA VAL A 76 1.34 -3.96 -1.32
C VAL A 76 0.81 -4.73 -0.11
N SER A 77 -0.39 -4.39 0.35
CA SER A 77 -1.05 -5.09 1.45
C SER A 77 -1.29 -6.56 1.12
N GLY A 78 -1.81 -6.86 -0.06
CA GLY A 78 -2.05 -8.23 -0.54
C GLY A 78 -0.76 -9.04 -0.69
N LEU A 79 0.31 -8.41 -1.18
CA LEU A 79 1.65 -8.99 -1.29
C LEU A 79 2.18 -9.42 0.09
N CYS A 80 2.05 -8.54 1.09
CA CYS A 80 2.50 -8.80 2.47
C CYS A 80 1.61 -9.81 3.18
N LYS A 81 0.29 -9.63 3.14
CA LYS A 81 -0.71 -10.50 3.77
C LYS A 81 -0.57 -11.96 3.30
N ASN A 82 -0.36 -12.16 2.02
CA ASN A 82 -0.24 -13.49 1.45
C ASN A 82 1.20 -14.03 1.40
N ASN A 83 2.18 -13.30 1.94
CA ASN A 83 3.60 -13.68 1.94
C ASN A 83 4.12 -14.02 0.54
N ARG A 84 3.88 -13.12 -0.43
CA ARG A 84 4.23 -13.32 -1.85
C ARG A 84 5.55 -12.67 -2.25
N LEU A 85 6.21 -11.98 -1.33
CA LEU A 85 7.56 -11.44 -1.53
C LEU A 85 8.59 -12.41 -0.95
N CYS A 86 9.70 -12.61 -1.65
CA CYS A 86 10.86 -13.34 -1.16
C CYS A 86 11.54 -12.59 0.01
N SER A 87 12.46 -13.24 0.67
CA SER A 87 13.32 -12.61 1.69
C SER A 87 14.78 -12.93 1.37
N PRO A 88 15.56 -11.97 0.88
CA PRO A 88 15.19 -10.58 0.58
C PRO A 88 14.29 -10.46 -0.64
N GLY A 89 13.52 -9.36 -0.70
CA GLY A 89 12.68 -9.01 -1.85
C GLY A 89 12.50 -7.50 -1.97
N VAL A 90 12.18 -7.04 -3.17
CA VAL A 90 12.07 -5.61 -3.50
C VAL A 90 10.69 -5.30 -4.05
N VAL A 91 10.06 -4.24 -3.54
CA VAL A 91 8.87 -3.63 -4.11
C VAL A 91 9.23 -2.27 -4.68
N ILE A 92 8.92 -2.06 -5.94
CA ILE A 92 9.09 -0.80 -6.65
C ILE A 92 7.71 -0.29 -7.00
N THR A 93 7.41 0.95 -6.67
CA THR A 93 6.14 1.58 -7.05
C THR A 93 6.34 3.07 -7.26
N ASN A 94 5.44 3.66 -8.03
CA ASN A 94 5.34 5.09 -8.27
C ASN A 94 3.94 5.57 -7.86
N PHE A 95 3.82 6.87 -7.65
CA PHE A 95 2.55 7.53 -7.38
C PHE A 95 2.54 8.88 -8.08
N ALA A 96 1.39 9.24 -8.62
CA ALA A 96 1.21 10.58 -9.13
C ALA A 96 1.10 11.59 -7.98
N ILE A 97 1.66 12.76 -8.17
CA ILE A 97 1.43 13.91 -7.30
C ILE A 97 0.00 14.40 -7.58
N PRO A 98 -0.82 14.68 -6.56
CA PRO A 98 -2.12 15.30 -6.75
C PRO A 98 -2.02 16.61 -7.53
N ASP A 99 -2.96 16.85 -8.45
CA ASP A 99 -3.01 18.09 -9.21
C ASP A 99 -3.43 19.24 -8.30
N GLU A 100 -2.58 20.26 -8.21
CA GLU A 100 -2.82 21.47 -7.39
C GLU A 100 -4.03 22.30 -7.89
N ASN A 101 -4.44 22.11 -9.14
CA ASN A 101 -5.61 22.75 -9.70
C ASN A 101 -6.93 22.01 -9.39
N ASN A 102 -6.86 20.91 -8.67
CA ASN A 102 -8.03 20.15 -8.28
C ASN A 102 -8.60 20.71 -6.97
N ASP A 103 -9.93 20.85 -6.90
CA ASP A 103 -10.67 21.36 -5.73
C ASP A 103 -10.43 20.54 -4.44
N SER A 104 -9.90 19.34 -4.56
CA SER A 104 -9.58 18.46 -3.42
C SER A 104 -8.13 18.55 -2.91
N VAL A 105 -7.31 19.49 -3.40
CA VAL A 105 -5.90 19.59 -2.98
C VAL A 105 -5.75 19.86 -1.48
N ASP A 106 -6.66 20.63 -0.90
CA ASP A 106 -6.66 20.92 0.54
C ASP A 106 -6.86 19.63 1.38
N ASP A 107 -7.66 18.67 0.90
CA ASP A 107 -7.84 17.35 1.55
C ASP A 107 -6.51 16.57 1.57
N TYR A 108 -5.70 16.70 0.53
CA TYR A 108 -4.38 16.09 0.50
C TYR A 108 -3.40 16.77 1.47
N TYR A 109 -3.44 18.09 1.59
CA TYR A 109 -2.63 18.81 2.58
C TYR A 109 -2.99 18.36 3.99
N GLU A 110 -4.27 18.27 4.30
CA GLU A 110 -4.74 17.80 5.61
C GLU A 110 -4.34 16.34 5.86
N LEU A 111 -4.57 15.44 4.91
CA LEU A 111 -4.20 14.02 5.02
C LEU A 111 -2.71 13.84 5.33
N VAL A 112 -1.84 14.47 4.54
CA VAL A 112 -0.39 14.37 4.70
C VAL A 112 0.04 14.96 6.04
N SER A 113 -0.52 16.13 6.40
CA SER A 113 -0.21 16.80 7.67
C SER A 113 -0.66 15.99 8.88
N GLN A 114 -1.84 15.42 8.87
CA GLN A 114 -2.35 14.56 9.94
C GLN A 114 -1.45 13.33 10.14
N TYR A 115 -1.13 12.64 9.05
CA TYR A 115 -0.27 11.48 9.11
C TYR A 115 1.11 11.79 9.69
N LEU A 116 1.77 12.83 9.19
CA LEU A 116 3.09 13.25 9.66
C LEU A 116 3.05 13.77 11.10
N PHE A 117 1.99 14.50 11.47
CA PHE A 117 1.79 14.98 12.82
C PHE A 117 1.70 13.83 13.83
N PHE A 118 0.81 12.87 13.64
CA PHE A 118 0.66 11.73 14.53
C PHE A 118 1.90 10.83 14.57
N LYS A 119 2.65 10.77 13.49
CA LYS A 119 3.93 10.07 13.47
C LYS A 119 5.00 10.76 14.29
N LYS A 120 5.03 12.09 14.28
CA LYS A 120 6.00 12.91 15.02
C LYS A 120 5.60 13.08 16.49
N TYR A 121 4.31 13.16 16.76
CA TYR A 121 3.76 13.41 18.08
C TYR A 121 2.72 12.34 18.48
N PRO A 122 3.12 11.07 18.66
CA PRO A 122 2.19 9.93 18.81
C PRO A 122 1.39 9.97 20.13
N TYR A 123 1.84 10.76 21.11
CA TYR A 123 1.19 10.86 22.43
C TYR A 123 0.58 12.26 22.70
N GLU A 124 0.56 13.13 21.70
CA GLU A 124 0.01 14.46 21.88
C GLU A 124 -1.52 14.41 21.86
N GLU A 125 -2.14 14.95 22.91
CA GLU A 125 -3.59 15.10 22.95
C GLU A 125 -4.04 16.15 21.95
N VAL A 126 -4.99 15.79 21.10
CA VAL A 126 -5.56 16.68 20.09
C VAL A 126 -7.04 16.90 20.37
N LYS A 127 -7.48 18.15 20.24
CA LYS A 127 -8.90 18.47 20.19
C LYS A 127 -9.35 18.52 18.74
N PHE A 128 -10.53 17.99 18.48
CA PHE A 128 -11.17 18.08 17.19
C PHE A 128 -12.34 19.05 17.30
N GLU A 129 -12.31 20.11 16.52
CA GLU A 129 -13.42 21.01 16.33
C GLU A 129 -13.86 20.99 14.88
N SER A 130 -15.13 20.69 14.64
CA SER A 130 -15.68 20.58 13.27
C SER A 130 -14.84 19.71 12.32
N ASN A 131 -14.35 18.55 12.81
CA ASN A 131 -13.45 17.63 12.13
C ASN A 131 -12.03 18.17 11.84
N LYS A 132 -11.66 19.32 12.39
CA LYS A 132 -10.31 19.88 12.26
C LYS A 132 -9.52 19.69 13.55
N ILE A 133 -8.23 19.46 13.40
CA ILE A 133 -7.30 19.35 14.54
C ILE A 133 -6.95 20.75 15.03
N GLU A 134 -7.36 21.07 16.26
CA GLU A 134 -6.93 22.30 16.95
C GLU A 134 -5.64 22.03 17.75
N ASN A 135 -4.51 22.23 17.10
CA ASN A 135 -3.21 22.08 17.75
C ASN A 135 -2.17 22.99 17.05
N LYS A 136 -1.39 23.70 17.85
CA LYS A 136 -0.37 24.63 17.35
C LYS A 136 0.70 23.91 16.49
N ASN A 137 1.16 22.75 16.94
CA ASN A 137 2.19 21.97 16.26
C ASN A 137 1.65 21.41 14.95
N TYR A 138 0.38 21.00 14.92
CA TYR A 138 -0.31 20.59 13.71
C TYR A 138 -0.37 21.71 12.67
N ASN A 139 -0.77 22.93 13.08
CA ASN A 139 -0.88 24.06 12.18
C ASN A 139 0.49 24.44 11.55
N ILE A 140 1.58 24.34 12.32
CA ILE A 140 2.95 24.55 11.79
C ILE A 140 3.27 23.50 10.72
N ILE A 141 2.91 22.22 10.96
CA ILE A 141 3.13 21.15 9.97
C ILE A 141 2.28 21.40 8.72
N LEU A 142 1.00 21.74 8.88
CA LEU A 142 0.09 22.01 7.77
C LEU A 142 0.61 23.17 6.89
N ASP A 143 1.07 24.26 7.50
CA ASP A 143 1.63 25.38 6.77
C ASP A 143 2.92 25.00 6.01
N ASP A 144 3.75 24.15 6.59
CA ASP A 144 4.96 23.65 5.95
C ASP A 144 4.66 22.69 4.80
N VAL A 145 3.67 21.80 4.99
CA VAL A 145 3.17 20.88 3.95
C VAL A 145 2.63 21.67 2.76
N LYS A 146 1.81 22.71 2.99
CA LYS A 146 1.29 23.56 1.91
C LYS A 146 2.39 24.24 1.10
N LYS A 147 3.47 24.67 1.76
CA LYS A 147 4.59 25.35 1.09
C LYS A 147 5.51 24.42 0.29
N ARG A 148 5.60 23.15 0.69
CA ARG A 148 6.56 22.17 0.14
C ARG A 148 5.89 20.82 -0.10
N PHE A 149 4.70 20.85 -0.69
CA PHE A 149 3.81 19.71 -0.78
C PHE A 149 4.46 18.48 -1.44
N GLU A 150 5.12 18.67 -2.58
CA GLU A 150 5.78 17.58 -3.30
C GLU A 150 6.76 16.79 -2.40
N LEU A 151 7.57 17.50 -1.61
CA LEU A 151 8.54 16.89 -0.69
C LEU A 151 7.83 16.07 0.40
N TYR A 152 6.84 16.68 1.06
CA TYR A 152 6.12 16.02 2.15
C TYR A 152 5.20 14.90 1.68
N TYR A 153 4.65 15.02 0.47
CA TYR A 153 3.87 13.95 -0.14
C TYR A 153 4.74 12.72 -0.44
N GLY A 154 5.96 12.92 -0.96
CA GLY A 154 6.94 11.85 -1.14
C GLY A 154 7.35 11.17 0.17
N GLU A 155 7.54 11.97 1.25
CA GLU A 155 7.84 11.47 2.59
C GLU A 155 6.66 10.65 3.15
N PHE A 156 5.44 11.16 3.02
CA PHE A 156 4.20 10.48 3.41
C PHE A 156 4.06 9.12 2.71
N ILE A 157 4.19 9.07 1.37
CA ILE A 157 4.11 7.82 0.61
C ILE A 157 5.16 6.82 1.09
N SER A 158 6.40 7.26 1.23
CA SER A 158 7.51 6.42 1.69
C SER A 158 7.27 5.86 3.08
N ALA A 159 6.66 6.66 3.96
CA ALA A 159 6.32 6.24 5.31
C ALA A 159 5.15 5.23 5.31
N VAL A 160 4.07 5.48 4.57
CA VAL A 160 2.93 4.56 4.43
C VAL A 160 3.37 3.21 3.88
N LEU A 161 4.21 3.19 2.85
CA LEU A 161 4.73 1.95 2.27
C LEU A 161 5.60 1.13 3.23
N ARG A 162 6.27 1.77 4.18
CA ARG A 162 7.01 1.08 5.25
C ARG A 162 6.09 0.58 6.37
N ASP A 163 5.08 1.37 6.71
CA ASP A 163 4.17 1.04 7.81
C ASP A 163 3.26 -0.14 7.47
N ILE A 164 2.81 -0.26 6.21
CA ILE A 164 1.98 -1.39 5.77
C ILE A 164 2.62 -2.75 6.09
N PRO A 165 3.83 -3.09 5.62
CA PRO A 165 4.44 -4.37 5.95
C PRO A 165 4.83 -4.47 7.44
N ALA A 166 5.21 -3.35 8.08
CA ALA A 166 5.56 -3.34 9.51
C ALA A 166 4.39 -3.73 10.41
N VAL A 167 3.15 -3.47 9.99
CA VAL A 167 1.94 -3.86 10.72
C VAL A 167 1.43 -5.23 10.26
N ILE A 168 1.28 -5.42 8.95
CA ILE A 168 0.63 -6.63 8.39
C ILE A 168 1.45 -7.90 8.66
N VAL A 169 2.77 -7.86 8.45
CA VAL A 169 3.59 -9.08 8.57
C VAL A 169 3.63 -9.66 9.98
N PRO A 170 3.81 -8.86 11.06
CA PRO A 170 3.69 -9.37 12.42
C PRO A 170 2.30 -9.93 12.73
N LEU A 171 1.23 -9.22 12.35
CA LEU A 171 -0.14 -9.68 12.57
C LEU A 171 -0.42 -11.02 11.87
N GLU A 172 0.01 -11.19 10.62
CA GLU A 172 -0.11 -12.46 9.89
C GLU A 172 0.66 -13.61 10.55
N ARG A 173 1.83 -13.32 11.12
CA ARG A 173 2.60 -14.33 11.88
C ARG A 173 1.88 -14.74 13.14
N ILE A 174 1.27 -13.79 13.85
CA ILE A 174 0.47 -14.03 15.05
C ILE A 174 -0.77 -14.85 14.67
N ALA A 175 -1.53 -14.42 13.65
CA ALA A 175 -2.74 -15.10 13.20
C ALA A 175 -2.50 -16.56 12.75
N LYS A 176 -1.34 -16.85 12.19
CA LYS A 176 -0.95 -18.22 11.79
C LYS A 176 -0.46 -19.09 12.94
N ASN A 177 -0.18 -18.52 14.09
CA ASN A 177 0.20 -19.27 15.28
C ASN A 177 -1.08 -19.71 16.00
N SER A 178 -1.38 -21.03 15.99
CA SER A 178 -2.61 -21.59 16.55
C SER A 178 -2.84 -21.25 18.04
N TYR A 179 -1.78 -21.15 18.82
CA TYR A 179 -1.87 -20.78 20.23
C TYR A 179 -2.23 -19.30 20.41
N ILE A 180 -1.57 -18.42 19.68
CA ILE A 180 -1.83 -16.98 19.76
C ILE A 180 -3.18 -16.63 19.15
N SER A 181 -3.58 -17.27 18.04
CA SER A 181 -4.89 -17.04 17.43
C SER A 181 -6.05 -17.44 18.36
N GLN A 182 -5.88 -18.49 19.19
CA GLN A 182 -6.85 -18.85 20.21
C GLN A 182 -6.97 -17.81 21.34
N LEU A 183 -5.82 -17.20 21.75
CA LEU A 183 -5.81 -16.17 22.80
C LEU A 183 -6.50 -14.88 22.36
N PHE A 184 -6.37 -14.50 21.09
CA PHE A 184 -6.88 -13.22 20.60
C PHE A 184 -8.11 -13.35 19.69
N ASP A 185 -8.60 -14.56 19.45
CA ASP A 185 -9.71 -14.85 18.52
C ASP A 185 -9.59 -14.10 17.17
N LEU A 186 -8.38 -14.12 16.64
CA LEU A 186 -8.02 -13.41 15.41
C LEU A 186 -8.72 -13.97 14.15
N SER A 187 -9.46 -15.07 14.26
CA SER A 187 -10.25 -15.65 13.17
C SER A 187 -11.39 -14.72 12.70
N ASN A 188 -11.83 -13.80 13.57
CA ASN A 188 -12.95 -12.90 13.34
C ASN A 188 -12.54 -11.43 13.12
N ILE A 189 -11.25 -11.16 12.88
CA ILE A 189 -10.74 -9.79 12.68
C ILE A 189 -11.53 -9.00 11.62
N ASP A 190 -11.96 -9.66 10.56
CA ASP A 190 -12.73 -9.02 9.49
C ASP A 190 -14.21 -8.76 9.86
N GLN A 191 -14.69 -9.26 11.02
CA GLN A 191 -16.10 -9.17 11.43
C GLN A 191 -16.36 -8.12 12.51
N HIS A 192 -15.32 -7.67 13.21
CA HIS A 192 -15.46 -6.70 14.30
C HIS A 192 -15.12 -5.28 13.86
N SER A 193 -15.87 -4.32 14.35
CA SER A 193 -15.55 -2.90 14.19
C SER A 193 -14.34 -2.51 15.04
N ASN A 194 -13.63 -1.45 14.64
CA ASN A 194 -12.50 -0.93 15.44
C ASN A 194 -12.88 -0.62 16.90
N ALA A 195 -14.14 -0.24 17.17
CA ALA A 195 -14.64 0.02 18.51
C ALA A 195 -14.71 -1.26 19.35
N GLU A 196 -15.10 -2.38 18.76
CA GLU A 196 -15.17 -3.68 19.44
C GLU A 196 -13.78 -4.19 19.84
N TYR A 197 -12.76 -3.97 18.98
CA TYR A 197 -11.37 -4.28 19.32
C TYR A 197 -10.86 -3.48 20.50
N PHE A 198 -11.21 -2.21 20.58
CA PHE A 198 -10.84 -1.35 21.70
C PHE A 198 -11.46 -1.82 23.02
N GLU A 199 -12.71 -2.26 23.01
CA GLU A 199 -13.38 -2.78 24.21
C GLU A 199 -12.86 -4.15 24.62
N MET A 200 -12.53 -5.04 23.67
CA MET A 200 -11.88 -6.32 23.95
C MET A 200 -10.51 -6.13 24.60
N ALA A 201 -9.73 -5.17 24.13
CA ALA A 201 -8.41 -4.86 24.68
C ALA A 201 -8.47 -4.34 26.13
N LYS A 202 -9.53 -3.58 26.50
CA LYS A 202 -9.75 -3.09 27.86
C LYS A 202 -10.22 -4.17 28.84
N GLY A 203 -10.95 -5.18 28.34
CA GLY A 203 -11.50 -6.25 29.19
C GLY A 203 -10.47 -7.30 29.62
N ASN A 204 -9.25 -7.29 29.05
CA ASN A 204 -8.17 -8.25 29.31
C ASN A 204 -6.98 -7.64 30.09
N SER A 205 -7.15 -6.47 30.70
CA SER A 205 -6.12 -5.80 31.52
C SER A 205 -6.36 -5.96 33.03
#